data_8ac497651d367244c9074d927f58b96d
#
_entry.id   8ac497651d367244c9074d927f58b96d
#
_cell.length_a   1.000
_cell.length_b   1.000
_cell.length_c   1.000
_cell.angle_alpha   90.00
_cell.angle_beta   90.00
_cell.angle_gamma   90.00
#
_symmetry.space_group_name_H-M   'P 1'
#
loop_
_entity.id
_entity.type
_entity.pdbx_description
1 polymer ?
#
loop_
_entity_poly.entity_id
_entity_poly.type
_entity_poly.pdbx_seq_one_letter_code
_entity_poly.pdbx_strand_id
1 'polypeptide(L)'
;IAVSNSISKDTLITPPDSSSTASDKILECITKEMLLGKFSPEGDTNYVVIPTYMCKYKGLYCHRVPFDAFIAMRDSARKAGVKLIITSAFRSFDDQKEIWNTKWKSSNHTSTKDEIHKIRSIMRYSSMPGTSRHHWGTEIDVNSCKLAYWNSSEGKRAYQWLCNNAHKFGFYQPYTADAGRTGYAEEKWHWSYKSMSEKYFEAYIKTITAE
;
A
#
# COMPACT_ATOMS: atom_id res chain seq x y z
N ILE A 1 43.41 57.92 28.35
CA ILE A 1 43.24 57.48 26.95
C ILE A 1 42.33 56.21 26.99
N ALA A 2 41.06 56.41 26.70
CA ALA A 2 40.07 55.34 26.64
C ALA A 2 39.95 54.87 25.18
N VAL A 3 40.12 53.58 24.92
CA VAL A 3 39.89 52.97 23.61
C VAL A 3 38.55 52.31 23.63
N SER A 4 37.63 52.83 22.84
CA SER A 4 36.29 52.30 22.60
C SER A 4 36.38 51.13 21.61
N ASN A 5 36.00 49.94 22.00
CA ASN A 5 35.81 48.81 21.10
C ASN A 5 34.31 48.72 20.71
N SER A 6 34.03 49.02 19.49
CA SER A 6 32.73 48.78 18.87
C SER A 6 32.62 47.31 18.44
N ILE A 7 31.68 46.58 19.05
CA ILE A 7 31.34 45.20 18.67
C ILE A 7 30.36 45.29 17.51
N SER A 8 30.79 44.79 16.36
CA SER A 8 29.97 44.58 15.17
C SER A 8 28.96 43.46 15.44
N LYS A 9 27.69 43.75 15.21
CA LYS A 9 26.63 42.71 15.23
C LYS A 9 26.71 41.89 13.95
N ASP A 10 27.28 40.71 14.05
CA ASP A 10 27.13 39.68 12.99
C ASP A 10 25.68 39.20 12.95
N THR A 11 25.00 39.58 11.87
CA THR A 11 23.68 39.07 11.53
C THR A 11 23.85 37.64 11.05
N LEU A 12 23.50 36.67 11.87
CA LEU A 12 23.36 35.24 11.49
C LEU A 12 22.28 35.13 10.42
N ILE A 13 22.69 35.00 9.16
CA ILE A 13 21.83 34.60 8.06
C ILE A 13 21.61 33.09 8.22
N THR A 14 20.46 32.69 8.76
CA THR A 14 19.99 31.31 8.69
C THR A 14 19.74 30.97 7.23
N PRO A 15 20.31 29.87 6.69
CA PRO A 15 19.96 29.43 5.35
C PRO A 15 18.50 28.99 5.31
N PRO A 16 17.79 29.21 4.18
CA PRO A 16 16.42 28.76 4.04
C PRO A 16 16.38 27.23 4.10
N ASP A 17 15.65 26.72 5.09
CA ASP A 17 15.30 25.30 5.21
C ASP A 17 14.31 24.99 4.10
N SER A 18 14.78 24.41 2.99
CA SER A 18 13.95 23.94 1.90
C SER A 18 14.65 22.83 1.11
N SER A 19 14.75 21.67 1.73
CA SER A 19 14.86 20.42 0.98
C SER A 19 13.65 19.55 1.28
N SER A 20 12.44 20.00 0.85
CA SER A 20 11.34 19.06 0.72
C SER A 20 11.74 18.02 -0.33
N THR A 21 11.88 16.78 0.08
CA THR A 21 12.21 15.68 -0.83
C THR A 21 11.10 15.52 -1.87
N ALA A 22 11.40 14.92 -3.03
CA ALA A 22 10.36 14.61 -4.04
C ALA A 22 9.17 13.83 -3.43
N SER A 23 9.44 13.06 -2.37
CA SER A 23 8.46 12.37 -1.55
C SER A 23 7.51 13.32 -0.81
N ASP A 24 8.00 14.43 -0.28
CA ASP A 24 7.18 15.39 0.47
C ASP A 24 6.26 16.20 -0.45
N LYS A 25 6.72 16.54 -1.66
CA LYS A 25 5.89 17.19 -2.69
C LYS A 25 4.71 16.34 -3.16
N ILE A 26 4.88 15.03 -3.23
CA ILE A 26 3.79 14.09 -3.60
C ILE A 26 2.67 14.12 -2.54
N LEU A 27 3.01 14.39 -1.30
CA LEU A 27 2.07 14.33 -0.16
C LEU A 27 1.27 15.61 0.07
N GLU A 28 1.77 16.76 -0.41
CA GLU A 28 1.03 18.02 -0.38
C GLU A 28 -0.22 18.01 -1.27
N CYS A 29 -0.37 16.98 -2.13
CA CYS A 29 -1.46 16.84 -3.08
C CYS A 29 -2.43 15.69 -2.78
N ILE A 30 -2.36 15.03 -1.59
CA ILE A 30 -3.30 13.94 -1.27
C ILE A 30 -4.69 14.52 -1.02
N THR A 31 -5.66 14.16 -1.87
CA THR A 31 -7.05 14.59 -1.74
C THR A 31 -7.91 13.53 -1.03
N LYS A 32 -9.09 13.94 -0.55
CA LYS A 32 -10.10 13.02 0.03
C LYS A 32 -10.50 11.94 -0.98
N GLU A 33 -10.62 12.30 -2.25
CA GLU A 33 -10.97 11.39 -3.34
C GLU A 33 -9.89 10.32 -3.52
N MET A 34 -8.61 10.70 -3.47
CA MET A 34 -7.49 9.74 -3.55
C MET A 34 -7.50 8.79 -2.36
N LEU A 35 -7.74 9.29 -1.16
CA LEU A 35 -7.80 8.46 0.05
C LEU A 35 -8.93 7.43 -0.01
N LEU A 36 -10.06 7.79 -0.62
CA LEU A 36 -11.24 6.93 -0.76
C LEU A 36 -11.25 6.07 -2.03
N GLY A 37 -10.24 6.22 -2.93
CA GLY A 37 -10.23 5.55 -4.23
C GLY A 37 -11.29 6.07 -5.22
N LYS A 38 -11.78 7.29 -5.02
CA LYS A 38 -12.79 7.93 -5.87
C LYS A 38 -12.16 8.82 -6.94
N PHE A 39 -11.15 8.30 -7.61
CA PHE A 39 -10.49 8.94 -8.74
C PHE A 39 -10.06 7.89 -9.77
N SER A 40 -9.72 8.32 -10.98
CA SER A 40 -9.15 7.46 -12.01
C SER A 40 -7.63 7.64 -12.04
N PRO A 41 -6.84 6.56 -12.03
CA PRO A 41 -5.38 6.63 -12.24
C PRO A 41 -5.04 6.81 -13.73
N GLU A 42 -6.01 6.70 -14.63
CA GLU A 42 -5.83 6.86 -16.08
C GLU A 42 -5.47 8.32 -16.40
N GLY A 43 -4.34 8.52 -17.07
CA GLY A 43 -3.84 9.85 -17.41
C GLY A 43 -3.07 10.55 -16.27
N ASP A 44 -3.10 10.01 -15.04
CA ASP A 44 -2.27 10.52 -13.96
C ASP A 44 -0.82 10.06 -14.11
N THR A 45 0.11 11.01 -14.23
CA THR A 45 1.54 10.73 -14.41
C THR A 45 2.21 10.03 -13.23
N ASN A 46 1.58 10.08 -12.05
CA ASN A 46 2.04 9.37 -10.85
C ASN A 46 1.69 7.88 -10.88
N TYR A 47 0.84 7.44 -11.79
CA TYR A 47 0.43 6.05 -11.93
C TYR A 47 0.96 5.44 -13.22
N VAL A 48 1.15 4.13 -13.19
CA VAL A 48 1.59 3.34 -14.35
C VAL A 48 0.67 2.15 -14.54
N VAL A 49 0.43 1.79 -15.80
CA VAL A 49 -0.18 0.50 -16.12
C VAL A 49 0.88 -0.58 -15.97
N ILE A 50 0.60 -1.60 -15.15
CA ILE A 50 1.53 -2.71 -14.91
C ILE A 50 1.62 -3.56 -16.18
N PRO A 51 2.85 -3.79 -16.73
CA PRO A 51 3.04 -4.65 -17.90
C PRO A 51 2.52 -6.06 -17.68
N THR A 52 1.87 -6.63 -18.69
CA THR A 52 1.17 -7.93 -18.59
C THR A 52 2.08 -9.11 -18.21
N TYR A 53 3.38 -9.02 -18.48
CA TYR A 53 4.36 -10.03 -18.07
C TYR A 53 4.77 -9.94 -16.58
N MET A 54 4.34 -8.89 -15.88
CA MET A 54 4.57 -8.66 -14.45
C MET A 54 3.31 -8.85 -13.60
N CYS A 55 2.15 -8.99 -14.21
CA CYS A 55 0.88 -9.14 -13.50
C CYS A 55 0.03 -10.29 -14.04
N LYS A 56 -0.89 -10.75 -13.21
CA LYS A 56 -1.82 -11.84 -13.56
C LYS A 56 -2.99 -11.36 -14.41
N TYR A 57 -3.42 -10.13 -14.21
CA TYR A 57 -4.58 -9.54 -14.89
C TYR A 57 -4.16 -8.27 -15.62
N LYS A 58 -4.75 -8.02 -16.80
CA LYS A 58 -4.48 -6.81 -17.60
C LYS A 58 -5.14 -5.59 -16.96
N GLY A 59 -4.59 -4.40 -17.23
CA GLY A 59 -5.18 -3.13 -16.83
C GLY A 59 -5.00 -2.77 -15.35
N LEU A 60 -4.11 -3.45 -14.63
CA LEU A 60 -3.78 -3.07 -13.27
C LEU A 60 -2.91 -1.81 -13.27
N TYR A 61 -3.25 -0.88 -12.39
CA TYR A 61 -2.47 0.33 -12.12
C TYR A 61 -1.73 0.21 -10.78
N CYS A 62 -0.58 0.86 -10.70
CA CYS A 62 0.17 1.04 -9.46
C CYS A 62 0.74 2.46 -9.44
N HIS A 63 0.92 3.04 -8.27
CA HIS A 63 1.69 4.28 -8.17
C HIS A 63 3.13 4.00 -8.64
N ARG A 64 3.71 4.93 -9.43
CA ARG A 64 5.01 4.76 -10.08
C ARG A 64 6.14 4.39 -9.11
N VAL A 65 6.24 5.10 -7.98
CA VAL A 65 7.33 4.90 -7.03
C VAL A 65 7.31 3.48 -6.41
N PRO A 66 6.21 2.95 -5.86
CA PRO A 66 6.13 1.54 -5.44
C PRO A 66 6.36 0.56 -6.59
N PHE A 67 5.91 0.89 -7.81
CA PHE A 67 6.11 0.01 -8.95
C PHE A 67 7.60 -0.12 -9.34
N ASP A 68 8.34 0.99 -9.38
CA ASP A 68 9.78 0.98 -9.66
C ASP A 68 10.55 0.18 -8.58
N ALA A 69 10.16 0.34 -7.30
CA ALA A 69 10.69 -0.46 -6.21
C ALA A 69 10.34 -1.96 -6.35
N PHE A 70 9.12 -2.28 -6.82
CA PHE A 70 8.73 -3.66 -7.11
C PHE A 70 9.54 -4.28 -8.25
N ILE A 71 9.87 -3.55 -9.29
CA ILE A 71 10.74 -4.04 -10.38
C ILE A 71 12.08 -4.50 -9.80
N ALA A 72 12.73 -3.67 -8.98
CA ALA A 72 14.00 -4.02 -8.34
C ALA A 72 13.86 -5.24 -7.41
N MET A 73 12.78 -5.29 -6.61
CA MET A 73 12.47 -6.43 -5.73
C MET A 73 12.26 -7.72 -6.54
N ARG A 74 11.46 -7.67 -7.60
CA ARG A 74 11.19 -8.80 -8.48
C ARG A 74 12.45 -9.34 -9.16
N ASP A 75 13.32 -8.45 -9.63
CA ASP A 75 14.58 -8.85 -10.28
C ASP A 75 15.54 -9.52 -9.28
N SER A 76 15.60 -9.02 -8.05
CA SER A 76 16.35 -9.67 -6.97
C SER A 76 15.78 -11.04 -6.60
N ALA A 77 14.45 -11.16 -6.48
CA ALA A 77 13.77 -12.43 -6.23
C ALA A 77 14.05 -13.45 -7.35
N ARG A 78 14.00 -13.02 -8.61
CA ARG A 78 14.29 -13.86 -9.77
C ARG A 78 15.71 -14.42 -9.76
N LYS A 79 16.71 -13.62 -9.34
CA LYS A 79 18.11 -14.09 -9.17
C LYS A 79 18.21 -15.17 -8.10
N ALA A 80 17.32 -15.15 -7.10
CA ALA A 80 17.21 -16.17 -6.06
C ALA A 80 16.29 -17.34 -6.43
N GLY A 81 15.84 -17.45 -7.69
CA GLY A 81 14.93 -18.51 -8.15
C GLY A 81 13.49 -18.36 -7.63
N VAL A 82 13.10 -17.16 -7.20
CA VAL A 82 11.74 -16.85 -6.72
C VAL A 82 11.00 -16.02 -7.74
N LYS A 83 9.79 -16.46 -8.10
CA LYS A 83 8.90 -15.74 -9.02
C LYS A 83 7.97 -14.83 -8.21
N LEU A 84 7.91 -13.56 -8.56
CA LEU A 84 6.94 -12.59 -8.06
C LEU A 84 6.12 -12.02 -9.20
N ILE A 85 4.78 -12.10 -9.08
CA ILE A 85 3.80 -11.59 -10.06
C ILE A 85 2.74 -10.81 -9.31
N ILE A 86 2.42 -9.61 -9.74
CA ILE A 86 1.35 -8.81 -9.15
C ILE A 86 -0.01 -9.42 -9.51
N THR A 87 -0.86 -9.61 -8.54
CA THR A 87 -2.25 -10.08 -8.72
C THR A 87 -3.27 -8.99 -8.44
N SER A 88 -2.92 -7.97 -7.67
CA SER A 88 -3.72 -6.77 -7.42
C SER A 88 -2.79 -5.63 -7.02
N ALA A 89 -3.16 -4.40 -7.35
CA ALA A 89 -2.44 -3.19 -6.94
C ALA A 89 -3.44 -2.07 -6.64
N PHE A 90 -3.45 -0.96 -7.38
CA PHE A 90 -4.49 0.06 -7.19
C PHE A 90 -5.89 -0.56 -7.40
N ARG A 91 -6.81 -0.19 -6.55
CA ARG A 91 -8.25 -0.48 -6.66
C ARG A 91 -9.05 0.79 -6.43
N SER A 92 -9.96 1.12 -7.35
CA SER A 92 -10.92 2.19 -7.16
C SER A 92 -11.93 1.85 -6.06
N PHE A 93 -12.68 2.86 -5.62
CA PHE A 93 -13.82 2.66 -4.72
C PHE A 93 -14.83 1.65 -5.30
N ASP A 94 -15.12 1.77 -6.59
CA ASP A 94 -16.11 0.91 -7.27
C ASP A 94 -15.59 -0.52 -7.43
N ASP A 95 -14.32 -0.74 -7.76
CA ASP A 95 -13.73 -2.09 -7.78
C ASP A 95 -13.84 -2.76 -6.40
N GLN A 96 -13.55 -2.01 -5.33
CA GLN A 96 -13.67 -2.54 -3.97
C GLN A 96 -15.13 -2.81 -3.59
N LYS A 97 -16.06 -1.99 -4.04
CA LYS A 97 -17.50 -2.18 -3.86
C LYS A 97 -18.00 -3.44 -4.58
N GLU A 98 -17.49 -3.72 -5.79
CA GLU A 98 -17.82 -4.95 -6.51
C GLU A 98 -17.31 -6.19 -5.79
N ILE A 99 -16.05 -6.15 -5.31
CA ILE A 99 -15.47 -7.23 -4.48
C ILE A 99 -16.33 -7.46 -3.22
N TRP A 100 -16.69 -6.39 -2.53
CA TRP A 100 -17.55 -6.46 -1.33
C TRP A 100 -18.90 -7.09 -1.63
N ASN A 101 -19.58 -6.60 -2.67
CA ASN A 101 -20.90 -7.08 -3.10
C ASN A 101 -20.85 -8.56 -3.52
N THR A 102 -19.80 -8.97 -4.22
CA THR A 102 -19.58 -10.38 -4.61
C THR A 102 -19.43 -11.27 -3.39
N LYS A 103 -18.63 -10.86 -2.41
CA LYS A 103 -18.48 -11.59 -1.14
C LYS A 103 -19.78 -11.59 -0.33
N TRP A 104 -20.50 -10.50 -0.34
CA TRP A 104 -21.81 -10.41 0.32
C TRP A 104 -22.83 -11.39 -0.25
N LYS A 105 -22.85 -11.57 -1.56
CA LYS A 105 -23.76 -12.48 -2.28
C LYS A 105 -23.26 -13.94 -2.28
N SER A 106 -22.01 -14.22 -1.92
CA SER A 106 -21.47 -15.60 -1.99
C SER A 106 -22.15 -16.54 -0.99
N SER A 107 -22.27 -17.83 -1.35
CA SER A 107 -22.90 -18.85 -0.51
C SER A 107 -22.28 -18.99 0.86
N ASN A 108 -20.96 -18.75 0.97
CA ASN A 108 -20.22 -18.86 2.24
C ASN A 108 -20.64 -17.82 3.29
N HIS A 109 -21.36 -16.76 2.87
CA HIS A 109 -21.83 -15.69 3.76
C HIS A 109 -23.35 -15.61 3.85
N THR A 110 -24.11 -16.37 3.02
CA THR A 110 -25.58 -16.33 3.00
C THR A 110 -26.24 -17.17 4.08
N SER A 111 -25.51 -18.12 4.69
CA SER A 111 -26.05 -19.00 5.75
C SER A 111 -26.16 -18.33 7.13
N THR A 112 -25.54 -17.17 7.33
CA THR A 112 -25.61 -16.42 8.58
C THR A 112 -26.82 -15.49 8.56
N LYS A 113 -27.79 -15.70 9.46
CA LYS A 113 -28.96 -14.82 9.65
C LYS A 113 -28.58 -13.47 10.26
N ASP A 114 -27.37 -13.37 10.84
CA ASP A 114 -26.87 -12.15 11.48
C ASP A 114 -25.92 -11.39 10.51
N GLU A 115 -26.36 -10.23 10.10
CA GLU A 115 -25.58 -9.35 9.20
C GLU A 115 -24.25 -8.92 9.80
N ILE A 116 -24.16 -8.77 11.11
CA ILE A 116 -22.92 -8.41 11.81
C ILE A 116 -21.88 -9.52 11.68
N HIS A 117 -22.29 -10.79 11.83
CA HIS A 117 -21.39 -11.93 11.61
C HIS A 117 -20.93 -12.03 10.15
N LYS A 118 -21.82 -11.73 9.22
CA LYS A 118 -21.51 -11.67 7.79
C LYS A 118 -20.49 -10.59 7.47
N ILE A 119 -20.69 -9.37 7.96
CA ILE A 119 -19.73 -8.26 7.84
C ILE A 119 -18.37 -8.67 8.40
N ARG A 120 -18.32 -9.17 9.64
CA ARG A 120 -17.08 -9.60 10.30
C ARG A 120 -16.35 -10.70 9.50
N SER A 121 -17.10 -11.64 8.94
CA SER A 121 -16.53 -12.71 8.10
C SER A 121 -15.88 -12.17 6.83
N ILE A 122 -16.53 -11.22 6.15
CA ILE A 122 -15.99 -10.57 4.97
C ILE A 122 -14.75 -9.76 5.33
N MET A 123 -14.81 -8.99 6.43
CA MET A 123 -13.73 -8.12 6.88
C MET A 123 -12.47 -8.86 7.33
N ARG A 124 -12.50 -10.18 7.49
CA ARG A 124 -11.26 -10.94 7.76
C ARG A 124 -10.21 -10.77 6.66
N TYR A 125 -10.64 -10.59 5.40
CA TYR A 125 -9.77 -10.54 4.21
C TYR A 125 -10.22 -9.49 3.19
N SER A 126 -11.11 -8.56 3.54
CA SER A 126 -11.59 -7.57 2.59
C SER A 126 -12.04 -6.30 3.29
N SER A 127 -11.49 -5.19 2.87
CA SER A 127 -11.90 -3.86 3.34
C SER A 127 -13.27 -3.48 2.81
N MET A 128 -14.00 -2.65 3.53
CA MET A 128 -15.15 -1.93 2.97
C MET A 128 -14.67 -0.93 1.91
N PRO A 129 -15.53 -0.58 0.93
CA PRO A 129 -15.25 0.51 -0.01
C PRO A 129 -14.90 1.81 0.73
N GLY A 130 -13.84 2.48 0.29
CA GLY A 130 -13.34 3.69 0.93
C GLY A 130 -12.38 3.46 2.12
N THR A 131 -12.19 2.20 2.57
CA THR A 131 -11.28 1.88 3.68
C THR A 131 -10.11 0.99 3.25
N SER A 132 -9.99 0.69 1.96
CA SER A 132 -8.92 -0.16 1.45
C SER A 132 -7.63 0.62 1.24
N ARG A 133 -6.51 0.11 1.74
CA ARG A 133 -5.19 0.66 1.46
C ARG A 133 -4.83 0.60 -0.03
N HIS A 134 -5.41 -0.34 -0.79
CA HIS A 134 -5.24 -0.41 -2.25
C HIS A 134 -5.75 0.83 -2.99
N HIS A 135 -6.60 1.66 -2.38
CA HIS A 135 -7.03 2.94 -2.96
C HIS A 135 -5.87 3.92 -3.19
N TRP A 136 -4.79 3.77 -2.43
CA TRP A 136 -3.62 4.67 -2.49
C TRP A 136 -2.62 4.31 -3.59
N GLY A 137 -2.75 3.11 -4.20
CA GLY A 137 -1.81 2.62 -5.20
C GLY A 137 -0.43 2.26 -4.63
N THR A 138 -0.27 2.23 -3.31
CA THR A 138 0.97 1.92 -2.58
C THR A 138 1.06 0.45 -2.17
N GLU A 139 0.00 -0.30 -2.38
CA GLU A 139 -0.15 -1.71 -1.99
C GLU A 139 -0.07 -2.61 -3.21
N ILE A 140 0.55 -3.75 -3.05
CA ILE A 140 0.57 -4.83 -4.04
C ILE A 140 0.20 -6.16 -3.39
N ASP A 141 -0.66 -6.92 -4.08
CA ASP A 141 -0.83 -8.34 -3.79
C ASP A 141 0.00 -9.16 -4.77
N VAL A 142 0.83 -10.07 -4.26
CA VAL A 142 1.72 -10.89 -5.09
C VAL A 142 1.29 -12.35 -5.13
N ASN A 143 1.53 -12.99 -6.26
CA ASN A 143 1.36 -14.40 -6.59
C ASN A 143 -0.07 -14.92 -6.42
N SER A 144 -0.65 -14.93 -5.22
CA SER A 144 -2.00 -15.47 -5.00
C SER A 144 -2.63 -14.98 -3.70
N CYS A 145 -3.89 -14.53 -3.76
CA CYS A 145 -4.71 -14.24 -2.58
C CYS A 145 -5.36 -15.51 -1.99
N LYS A 146 -4.98 -16.73 -2.44
CA LYS A 146 -5.48 -18.00 -1.91
C LYS A 146 -4.49 -18.59 -0.92
N LEU A 147 -4.91 -18.87 0.31
CA LEU A 147 -4.08 -19.46 1.36
C LEU A 147 -3.41 -20.77 0.93
N ALA A 148 -4.11 -21.60 0.13
CA ALA A 148 -3.58 -22.86 -0.36
C ALA A 148 -2.25 -22.71 -1.14
N TYR A 149 -2.08 -21.62 -1.92
CA TYR A 149 -0.82 -21.34 -2.62
C TYR A 149 0.35 -21.20 -1.63
N TRP A 150 0.14 -20.47 -0.55
CA TRP A 150 1.17 -20.16 0.45
C TRP A 150 1.57 -21.38 1.30
N ASN A 151 0.78 -22.46 1.25
CA ASN A 151 1.09 -23.76 1.86
C ASN A 151 1.91 -24.67 0.92
N SER A 152 1.96 -24.39 -0.37
CA SER A 152 2.79 -25.12 -1.34
C SER A 152 4.29 -24.84 -1.13
N SER A 153 5.15 -25.69 -1.71
CA SER A 153 6.61 -25.49 -1.68
C SER A 153 7.04 -24.18 -2.33
N GLU A 154 6.39 -23.81 -3.47
CA GLU A 154 6.64 -22.54 -4.16
C GLU A 154 6.23 -21.34 -3.30
N GLY A 155 5.00 -21.37 -2.75
CA GLY A 155 4.48 -20.29 -1.92
C GLY A 155 5.28 -20.10 -0.64
N LYS A 156 5.69 -21.16 0.03
CA LYS A 156 6.55 -21.10 1.23
C LYS A 156 7.89 -20.47 0.91
N ARG A 157 8.52 -20.87 -0.20
CA ARG A 157 9.79 -20.27 -0.65
C ARG A 157 9.64 -18.78 -0.99
N ALA A 158 8.56 -18.41 -1.69
CA ALA A 158 8.29 -17.02 -2.03
C ALA A 158 8.06 -16.18 -0.76
N TYR A 159 7.27 -16.67 0.18
CA TYR A 159 7.00 -15.96 1.44
C TYR A 159 8.26 -15.79 2.29
N GLN A 160 9.05 -16.85 2.45
CA GLN A 160 10.33 -16.79 3.17
C GLN A 160 11.28 -15.75 2.55
N TRP A 161 11.35 -15.71 1.22
CA TRP A 161 12.17 -14.74 0.51
C TRP A 161 11.66 -13.31 0.77
N LEU A 162 10.36 -13.09 0.67
CA LEU A 162 9.73 -11.78 0.91
C LEU A 162 9.97 -11.30 2.35
N CYS A 163 9.76 -12.14 3.36
CA CYS A 163 10.03 -11.81 4.76
C CYS A 163 11.48 -11.35 4.99
N ASN A 164 12.43 -11.98 4.30
CA ASN A 164 13.87 -11.70 4.48
C ASN A 164 14.39 -10.52 3.65
N ASN A 165 13.66 -10.10 2.60
CA ASN A 165 14.22 -9.19 1.61
C ASN A 165 13.33 -8.01 1.23
N ALA A 166 12.01 -8.08 1.36
CA ALA A 166 11.10 -7.03 0.87
C ALA A 166 11.39 -5.66 1.48
N HIS A 167 11.81 -5.62 2.75
CA HIS A 167 12.17 -4.39 3.46
C HIS A 167 13.34 -3.63 2.80
N LYS A 168 14.26 -4.33 2.12
CA LYS A 168 15.39 -3.72 1.38
C LYS A 168 14.93 -2.91 0.18
N PHE A 169 13.70 -3.14 -0.27
CA PHE A 169 13.03 -2.45 -1.38
C PHE A 169 11.90 -1.53 -0.90
N GLY A 170 11.84 -1.26 0.41
CA GLY A 170 10.84 -0.39 1.01
C GLY A 170 9.48 -1.03 1.25
N PHE A 171 9.32 -2.35 1.06
CA PHE A 171 8.06 -3.06 1.32
C PHE A 171 8.04 -3.72 2.69
N TYR A 172 6.86 -3.72 3.31
CA TYR A 172 6.58 -4.46 4.54
C TYR A 172 5.21 -5.14 4.44
N GLN A 173 4.97 -6.13 5.28
CA GLN A 173 3.70 -6.83 5.39
C GLN A 173 2.86 -6.17 6.51
N PRO A 174 1.77 -5.45 6.20
CA PRO A 174 0.95 -4.80 7.22
C PRO A 174 0.06 -5.79 7.98
N TYR A 175 -0.28 -6.93 7.37
CA TYR A 175 -1.19 -7.93 7.91
C TYR A 175 -0.45 -9.23 8.24
N THR A 176 0.30 -9.20 9.34
CA THR A 176 1.09 -10.34 9.86
C THR A 176 0.24 -11.27 10.74
N ALA A 177 0.79 -12.45 11.10
CA ALA A 177 0.20 -13.38 12.06
C ALA A 177 0.46 -13.00 13.52
N ASP A 178 0.93 -11.77 13.82
CA ASP A 178 1.20 -11.32 15.17
C ASP A 178 -0.06 -11.33 16.03
N ALA A 179 -0.01 -12.06 17.16
CA ALA A 179 -1.12 -12.22 18.09
C ALA A 179 -1.56 -10.92 18.79
N GLY A 180 -0.67 -9.92 18.86
CA GLY A 180 -0.98 -8.59 19.42
C GLY A 180 -1.73 -7.68 18.44
N ARG A 181 -1.84 -8.06 17.16
CA ARG A 181 -2.49 -7.27 16.12
C ARG A 181 -3.99 -7.57 16.05
N THR A 182 -4.79 -6.53 15.93
CA THR A 182 -6.25 -6.62 15.65
C THR A 182 -6.54 -6.34 14.18
N GLY A 183 -7.77 -6.62 13.73
CA GLY A 183 -8.25 -6.33 12.37
C GLY A 183 -8.12 -7.53 11.42
N TYR A 184 -7.61 -7.30 10.20
CA TYR A 184 -7.54 -8.33 9.15
C TYR A 184 -6.69 -9.53 9.57
N ALA A 185 -7.06 -10.73 9.08
CA ALA A 185 -6.25 -11.93 9.23
C ALA A 185 -4.89 -11.78 8.51
N GLU A 186 -3.97 -12.72 8.72
CA GLU A 186 -2.69 -12.73 8.01
C GLU A 186 -2.90 -12.79 6.49
N GLU A 187 -2.24 -11.89 5.76
CA GLU A 187 -2.22 -11.86 4.31
C GLU A 187 -0.78 -11.93 3.80
N LYS A 188 -0.31 -13.15 3.48
CA LYS A 188 1.07 -13.41 3.00
C LYS A 188 1.34 -12.79 1.63
N TRP A 189 0.29 -12.46 0.89
CA TRP A 189 0.34 -11.84 -0.43
C TRP A 189 0.45 -10.32 -0.40
N HIS A 190 -0.03 -9.66 0.66
CA HIS A 190 -0.21 -8.21 0.73
C HIS A 190 1.04 -7.50 1.27
N TRP A 191 1.60 -6.64 0.42
CA TRP A 191 2.82 -5.90 0.70
C TRP A 191 2.61 -4.42 0.44
N SER A 192 3.04 -3.61 1.38
CA SER A 192 2.83 -2.17 1.42
C SER A 192 4.15 -1.43 1.26
N TYR A 193 4.21 -0.41 0.39
CA TYR A 193 5.38 0.43 0.23
C TYR A 193 5.43 1.48 1.35
N LYS A 194 6.30 1.26 2.32
CA LYS A 194 6.26 1.87 3.66
C LYS A 194 6.25 3.39 3.64
N SER A 195 7.24 4.01 2.98
CA SER A 195 7.45 5.46 3.05
C SER A 195 6.27 6.29 2.52
N MET A 196 5.50 5.75 1.58
CA MET A 196 4.30 6.41 1.05
C MET A 196 3.06 6.01 1.83
N SER A 197 2.86 4.72 2.06
CA SER A 197 1.64 4.22 2.68
C SER A 197 1.44 4.72 4.11
N GLU A 198 2.50 4.98 4.87
CA GLU A 198 2.42 5.59 6.19
C GLU A 198 1.86 7.02 6.11
N LYS A 199 2.31 7.80 5.13
CA LYS A 199 1.82 9.17 4.93
C LYS A 199 0.37 9.20 4.44
N TYR A 200 0.00 8.31 3.50
CA TYR A 200 -1.41 8.13 3.11
C TYR A 200 -2.29 7.74 4.30
N PHE A 201 -1.79 6.88 5.16
CA PHE A 201 -2.50 6.48 6.38
C PHE A 201 -2.67 7.65 7.35
N GLU A 202 -1.63 8.44 7.59
CA GLU A 202 -1.72 9.66 8.40
C GLU A 202 -2.73 10.66 7.83
N ALA A 203 -2.69 10.89 6.50
CA ALA A 203 -3.67 11.73 5.83
C ALA A 203 -5.09 11.17 5.96
N TYR A 204 -5.24 9.84 5.82
CA TYR A 204 -6.53 9.17 5.95
C TYR A 204 -7.16 9.39 7.32
N ILE A 205 -6.43 9.12 8.41
CA ILE A 205 -6.97 9.29 9.77
C ILE A 205 -7.24 10.75 10.15
N LYS A 206 -6.57 11.72 9.50
CA LYS A 206 -6.81 13.16 9.70
C LYS A 206 -8.02 13.67 8.91
N THR A 207 -8.29 13.09 7.74
CA THR A 207 -9.24 13.65 6.77
C THR A 207 -10.56 12.88 6.74
N ILE A 208 -10.52 11.56 6.96
CA ILE A 208 -11.70 10.69 6.85
C ILE A 208 -12.25 10.48 8.26
N THR A 209 -13.42 11.07 8.51
CA THR A 209 -14.22 10.84 9.71
C THR A 209 -15.32 9.83 9.39
N ALA A 210 -15.72 9.06 10.40
CA ALA A 210 -16.91 8.20 10.32
C ALA A 210 -18.15 9.08 10.56
N GLU A 211 -18.63 9.74 9.49
CA GLU A 211 -19.95 10.38 9.45
C GLU A 211 -20.96 9.45 8.81
#